data_f8991056f9a65847ae6b76e9d36c7b00
#
_entry.id   f8991056f9a65847ae6b76e9d36c7b00
#
_cell.length_a   1.000
_cell.length_b   1.000
_cell.length_c   1.000
_cell.angle_alpha   90.00
_cell.angle_beta   90.00
_cell.angle_gamma   90.00
#
_symmetry.space_group_name_H-M   'P 1'
#
loop_
_entity.id
_entity.type
_entity.pdbx_description
1 polymer ?
#
loop_
_entity_poly.entity_id
_entity_poly.type
_entity_poly.pdbx_seq_one_letter_code
_entity_poly.pdbx_strand_id
1 'polypeptide(L)'
;MTEKKRVLWWGRFDPGYSRNRVYISLFRKLGWEVDFFFVKLSPRFGDVEAFFRRLGSRPRPDLVWVPVARQRDIAAACRWAHSRGIPVIFDPMISAWDKKVLEQRKWHAGEARAKKLLAREKRLMAMPDLVCWDTSCHVDFCAEYLDVPRERLRVLLTGTDEEVFRPQPEKPAHGGDFRVLYHGAYLPLHGTEHIVEAARMTEGKGIHWDFLGWGAYKAATEAKAAGVSNITFLDKVPYVEVPRVICEHDVVLGVFGTTAKASRVIGNKVYECMACRRPTINEFCTGYPPEAASCEAIKFVPPGDAAAIVDAVMEYKRDWSRREEYFASARDFFDRHLSMAVIERQLADIVSEVVKK
;
A
#
# COMPACT_ATOMS: atom_id res chain seq x y z
N MET A 1 -18.97 -31.70 11.56
CA MET A 1 -17.89 -30.88 10.96
C MET A 1 -18.56 -29.65 10.41
N THR A 2 -18.30 -28.47 10.94
CA THR A 2 -18.79 -27.21 10.37
C THR A 2 -18.19 -27.05 8.98
N GLU A 3 -19.03 -26.85 7.97
CA GLU A 3 -18.60 -26.59 6.60
C GLU A 3 -17.68 -25.35 6.58
N LYS A 4 -16.51 -25.46 5.95
CA LYS A 4 -15.56 -24.35 5.87
C LYS A 4 -16.13 -23.24 4.99
N LYS A 5 -16.11 -22.01 5.48
CA LYS A 5 -16.50 -20.84 4.67
C LYS A 5 -15.58 -20.67 3.46
N ARG A 6 -16.14 -20.17 2.37
CA ARG A 6 -15.44 -20.01 1.08
C ARG A 6 -15.48 -18.57 0.60
N VAL A 7 -14.33 -18.05 0.17
CA VAL A 7 -14.24 -16.78 -0.54
C VAL A 7 -13.82 -16.99 -1.98
N LEU A 8 -14.57 -16.40 -2.91
CA LEU A 8 -14.25 -16.42 -4.33
C LEU A 8 -13.59 -15.10 -4.75
N TRP A 9 -12.31 -15.15 -5.09
CA TRP A 9 -11.58 -14.03 -5.68
C TRP A 9 -11.91 -13.91 -7.16
N TRP A 10 -12.40 -12.73 -7.55
CA TRP A 10 -12.96 -12.51 -8.88
C TRP A 10 -12.21 -11.45 -9.66
N GLY A 11 -11.75 -11.75 -10.89
CA GLY A 11 -11.23 -10.77 -11.84
C GLY A 11 -9.93 -11.17 -12.53
N ARG A 12 -9.30 -10.21 -13.18
CA ARG A 12 -7.96 -10.36 -13.76
C ARG A 12 -6.92 -9.82 -12.79
N PHE A 13 -6.54 -10.57 -11.81
CA PHE A 13 -5.61 -10.16 -10.76
C PHE A 13 -4.37 -11.05 -10.73
N ASP A 14 -3.32 -10.54 -10.10
CA ASP A 14 -2.12 -11.30 -9.74
C ASP A 14 -2.22 -11.69 -8.25
N PRO A 15 -2.31 -12.99 -7.92
CA PRO A 15 -2.28 -13.44 -6.52
C PRO A 15 -0.97 -13.09 -5.80
N GLY A 16 0.12 -12.92 -6.54
CA GLY A 16 1.44 -12.55 -6.02
C GLY A 16 1.61 -11.06 -5.72
N TYR A 17 0.66 -10.21 -6.15
CA TYR A 17 0.70 -8.80 -5.77
C TYR A 17 0.61 -8.65 -4.25
N SER A 18 1.45 -7.80 -3.63
CA SER A 18 1.65 -7.72 -2.18
C SER A 18 0.34 -7.75 -1.38
N ARG A 19 -0.59 -6.82 -1.63
CA ARG A 19 -1.87 -6.73 -0.92
C ARG A 19 -2.76 -7.97 -1.12
N ASN A 20 -2.80 -8.54 -2.34
CA ASN A 20 -3.54 -9.76 -2.60
C ASN A 20 -2.97 -10.94 -1.82
N ARG A 21 -1.66 -11.09 -1.81
CA ARG A 21 -0.96 -12.17 -1.08
C ARG A 21 -1.25 -12.10 0.41
N VAL A 22 -1.16 -10.90 1.01
CA VAL A 22 -1.50 -10.66 2.43
C VAL A 22 -2.93 -11.13 2.72
N TYR A 23 -3.92 -10.68 1.97
CA TYR A 23 -5.31 -11.02 2.27
C TYR A 23 -5.67 -12.47 1.97
N ILE A 24 -5.12 -13.06 0.91
CA ILE A 24 -5.28 -14.49 0.63
C ILE A 24 -4.73 -15.32 1.80
N SER A 25 -3.57 -14.94 2.35
CA SER A 25 -2.97 -15.58 3.52
C SER A 25 -3.86 -15.43 4.75
N LEU A 26 -4.40 -14.22 5.00
CA LEU A 26 -5.28 -13.96 6.14
C LEU A 26 -6.61 -14.72 6.05
N PHE A 27 -7.25 -14.80 4.89
CA PHE A 27 -8.44 -15.63 4.72
C PHE A 27 -8.16 -17.10 5.05
N ARG A 28 -7.03 -17.64 4.58
CA ARG A 28 -6.62 -19.02 4.90
C ARG A 28 -6.37 -19.21 6.40
N LYS A 29 -5.72 -18.24 7.05
CA LYS A 29 -5.46 -18.24 8.51
C LYS A 29 -6.76 -18.19 9.33
N LEU A 30 -7.76 -17.46 8.84
CA LEU A 30 -9.12 -17.44 9.39
C LEU A 30 -9.92 -18.72 9.12
N GLY A 31 -9.33 -19.72 8.48
CA GLY A 31 -9.96 -21.01 8.18
C GLY A 31 -10.83 -21.05 6.93
N TRP A 32 -10.78 -20.01 6.08
CA TRP A 32 -11.53 -19.96 4.84
C TRP A 32 -10.85 -20.73 3.71
N GLU A 33 -11.66 -21.36 2.85
CA GLU A 33 -11.19 -21.83 1.55
C GLU A 33 -11.19 -20.65 0.56
N VAL A 34 -10.06 -20.47 -0.14
CA VAL A 34 -9.88 -19.39 -1.11
C VAL A 34 -9.88 -19.93 -2.52
N ASP A 35 -10.94 -19.64 -3.25
CA ASP A 35 -11.11 -20.02 -4.65
C ASP A 35 -10.83 -18.85 -5.58
N PHE A 36 -10.37 -19.14 -6.81
CA PHE A 36 -10.06 -18.13 -7.81
C PHE A 36 -10.92 -18.29 -9.06
N PHE A 37 -11.52 -17.18 -9.49
CA PHE A 37 -12.12 -17.05 -10.79
C PHE A 37 -11.39 -16.00 -11.61
N PHE A 38 -10.42 -16.46 -12.40
CA PHE A 38 -9.70 -15.61 -13.34
C PHE A 38 -10.56 -15.35 -14.58
N VAL A 39 -11.00 -14.11 -14.75
CA VAL A 39 -11.73 -13.64 -15.94
C VAL A 39 -10.75 -13.57 -17.12
N LYS A 40 -11.00 -14.31 -18.19
CA LYS A 40 -10.13 -14.44 -19.36
C LYS A 40 -10.59 -13.58 -20.54
N LEU A 41 -11.91 -13.57 -20.83
CA LEU A 41 -12.46 -12.94 -22.03
C LEU A 41 -12.66 -11.43 -21.87
N SER A 42 -13.53 -11.01 -20.97
CA SER A 42 -13.82 -9.59 -20.75
C SER A 42 -14.25 -9.31 -19.32
N PRO A 43 -13.63 -8.33 -18.63
CA PRO A 43 -14.05 -7.93 -17.28
C PRO A 43 -15.53 -7.51 -17.20
N ARG A 44 -16.10 -6.97 -18.29
CA ARG A 44 -17.51 -6.52 -18.33
C ARG A 44 -18.51 -7.67 -18.40
N PHE A 45 -18.09 -8.81 -18.91
CA PHE A 45 -18.91 -10.00 -19.16
C PHE A 45 -18.37 -11.22 -18.40
N GLY A 46 -17.71 -10.99 -17.27
CA GLY A 46 -17.19 -12.07 -16.43
C GLY A 46 -18.30 -12.98 -15.89
N ASP A 47 -19.50 -12.46 -15.66
CA ASP A 47 -20.70 -13.23 -15.27
C ASP A 47 -21.17 -14.18 -16.38
N VAL A 48 -21.11 -13.76 -17.64
CA VAL A 48 -21.39 -14.60 -18.81
C VAL A 48 -20.31 -15.68 -18.96
N GLU A 49 -19.04 -15.30 -18.81
CA GLU A 49 -17.94 -16.27 -18.79
C GLU A 49 -18.08 -17.28 -17.65
N ALA A 50 -18.50 -16.84 -16.45
CA ALA A 50 -18.77 -17.71 -15.30
C ALA A 50 -19.88 -18.72 -15.58
N PHE A 51 -20.93 -18.32 -16.32
CA PHE A 51 -21.99 -19.20 -16.75
C PHE A 51 -21.46 -20.30 -17.69
N PHE A 52 -20.77 -19.94 -18.76
CA PHE A 52 -20.20 -20.90 -19.70
C PHE A 52 -19.14 -21.82 -19.08
N ARG A 53 -18.37 -21.34 -18.11
CA ARG A 53 -17.38 -22.14 -17.38
C ARG A 53 -17.99 -22.90 -16.19
N ARG A 54 -19.32 -22.95 -16.09
CA ARG A 54 -20.08 -23.66 -15.06
C ARG A 54 -19.62 -23.36 -13.63
N LEU A 55 -19.30 -22.09 -13.36
CA LEU A 55 -18.86 -21.67 -12.02
C LEU A 55 -19.93 -21.94 -10.96
N GLY A 56 -21.21 -21.83 -11.32
CA GLY A 56 -22.33 -22.13 -10.42
C GLY A 56 -22.51 -23.62 -10.06
N SER A 57 -21.80 -24.54 -10.73
CA SER A 57 -21.78 -25.98 -10.39
C SER A 57 -20.68 -26.33 -9.38
N ARG A 58 -19.85 -25.35 -8.99
CA ARG A 58 -18.86 -25.50 -7.92
C ARG A 58 -19.51 -25.27 -6.56
N PRO A 59 -18.84 -25.66 -5.45
CA PRO A 59 -19.32 -25.30 -4.11
C PRO A 59 -19.61 -23.79 -4.03
N ARG A 60 -20.75 -23.45 -3.44
CA ARG A 60 -21.20 -22.06 -3.33
C ARG A 60 -20.24 -21.27 -2.43
N PRO A 61 -19.68 -20.14 -2.88
CA PRO A 61 -18.90 -19.27 -1.99
C PRO A 61 -19.84 -18.49 -1.03
N ASP A 62 -19.34 -18.18 0.14
CA ASP A 62 -20.02 -17.33 1.12
C ASP A 62 -19.79 -15.85 0.86
N LEU A 63 -18.72 -15.54 0.12
CA LEU A 63 -18.26 -14.18 -0.18
C LEU A 63 -17.61 -14.12 -1.56
N VAL A 64 -17.84 -13.04 -2.30
CA VAL A 64 -17.04 -12.68 -3.47
C VAL A 64 -16.14 -11.50 -3.12
N TRP A 65 -14.83 -11.69 -3.32
CA TRP A 65 -13.82 -10.64 -3.15
C TRP A 65 -13.36 -10.14 -4.51
N VAL A 66 -13.58 -8.84 -4.79
CA VAL A 66 -13.03 -8.18 -5.98
C VAL A 66 -11.75 -7.44 -5.56
N PRO A 67 -10.56 -7.90 -5.99
CA PRO A 67 -9.31 -7.39 -5.47
C PRO A 67 -8.84 -6.08 -6.12
N VAL A 68 -7.66 -5.64 -5.72
CA VAL A 68 -6.99 -4.39 -6.09
C VAL A 68 -7.07 -4.05 -7.58
N ALA A 69 -7.43 -2.80 -7.87
CA ALA A 69 -7.48 -2.21 -9.21
C ALA A 69 -8.39 -2.94 -10.21
N ARG A 70 -9.43 -3.64 -9.72
CA ARG A 70 -10.34 -4.42 -10.54
C ARG A 70 -11.72 -3.76 -10.76
N GLN A 71 -11.78 -2.42 -10.82
CA GLN A 71 -13.01 -1.65 -11.04
C GLN A 71 -13.84 -2.15 -12.24
N ARG A 72 -13.18 -2.67 -13.28
CA ARG A 72 -13.86 -3.16 -14.49
C ARG A 72 -14.61 -4.47 -14.27
N ASP A 73 -14.21 -5.23 -13.25
CA ASP A 73 -14.78 -6.54 -12.93
C ASP A 73 -16.01 -6.46 -12.00
N ILE A 74 -16.19 -5.33 -11.26
CA ILE A 74 -17.20 -5.16 -10.22
C ILE A 74 -18.60 -5.49 -10.73
N ALA A 75 -19.02 -4.88 -11.85
CA ALA A 75 -20.38 -5.02 -12.33
C ALA A 75 -20.74 -6.48 -12.65
N ALA A 76 -19.81 -7.24 -13.24
CA ALA A 76 -20.02 -8.65 -13.53
C ALA A 76 -20.01 -9.51 -12.26
N ALA A 77 -19.07 -9.21 -11.34
CA ALA A 77 -18.99 -9.89 -10.04
C ALA A 77 -20.29 -9.69 -9.24
N CYS A 78 -20.78 -8.45 -9.12
CA CYS A 78 -22.03 -8.16 -8.40
C CYS A 78 -23.26 -8.81 -9.05
N ARG A 79 -23.40 -8.75 -10.39
CA ARG A 79 -24.53 -9.46 -11.06
C ARG A 79 -24.53 -10.95 -10.77
N TRP A 80 -23.35 -11.59 -10.87
CA TRP A 80 -23.23 -13.02 -10.63
C TRP A 80 -23.49 -13.39 -9.16
N ALA A 81 -22.90 -12.62 -8.23
CA ALA A 81 -23.00 -12.89 -6.79
C ALA A 81 -24.39 -12.58 -6.25
N HIS A 82 -24.91 -11.37 -6.50
CA HIS A 82 -26.21 -10.94 -5.96
C HIS A 82 -27.38 -11.76 -6.49
N SER A 83 -27.32 -12.25 -7.75
CA SER A 83 -28.34 -13.21 -8.27
C SER A 83 -28.39 -14.52 -7.49
N ARG A 84 -27.40 -14.78 -6.64
CA ARG A 84 -27.27 -15.98 -5.79
C ARG A 84 -27.33 -15.66 -4.29
N GLY A 85 -27.62 -14.40 -3.92
CA GLY A 85 -27.63 -13.95 -2.53
C GLY A 85 -26.26 -14.04 -1.86
N ILE A 86 -25.17 -13.82 -2.64
CA ILE A 86 -23.80 -13.84 -2.13
C ILE A 86 -23.31 -12.40 -2.03
N PRO A 87 -22.80 -11.95 -0.86
CA PRO A 87 -22.25 -10.61 -0.69
C PRO A 87 -20.95 -10.42 -1.48
N VAL A 88 -20.68 -9.15 -1.83
CA VAL A 88 -19.50 -8.72 -2.57
C VAL A 88 -18.73 -7.66 -1.78
N ILE A 89 -17.46 -7.90 -1.51
CA ILE A 89 -16.53 -6.88 -1.00
C ILE A 89 -15.60 -6.48 -2.13
N PHE A 90 -15.40 -5.17 -2.29
CA PHE A 90 -14.44 -4.61 -3.22
C PHE A 90 -13.28 -3.93 -2.49
N ASP A 91 -12.06 -4.25 -2.88
CA ASP A 91 -10.81 -3.66 -2.40
C ASP A 91 -10.14 -2.84 -3.52
N PRO A 92 -10.51 -1.56 -3.74
CA PRO A 92 -10.02 -0.76 -4.85
C PRO A 92 -8.55 -0.38 -4.77
N MET A 93 -8.07 0.03 -3.59
CA MET A 93 -6.75 0.65 -3.34
C MET A 93 -6.43 1.88 -4.22
N ILE A 94 -7.03 1.98 -5.40
CA ILE A 94 -6.79 3.04 -6.39
C ILE A 94 -8.11 3.47 -7.02
N SER A 95 -8.38 4.78 -7.06
CA SER A 95 -9.34 5.37 -7.97
C SER A 95 -8.65 5.74 -9.27
N ALA A 96 -9.22 5.32 -10.41
CA ALA A 96 -8.67 5.69 -11.71
C ALA A 96 -8.87 7.18 -12.01
N TRP A 97 -9.93 7.79 -11.47
CA TRP A 97 -10.18 9.22 -11.59
C TRP A 97 -9.15 10.01 -10.77
N ASP A 98 -8.96 9.67 -9.49
CA ASP A 98 -7.94 10.28 -8.64
C ASP A 98 -6.56 10.20 -9.30
N LYS A 99 -6.18 9.01 -9.78
CA LYS A 99 -4.90 8.81 -10.46
C LYS A 99 -4.70 9.71 -11.67
N LYS A 100 -5.72 9.91 -12.50
CA LYS A 100 -5.58 10.68 -13.75
C LYS A 100 -5.78 12.18 -13.57
N VAL A 101 -6.63 12.58 -12.64
CA VAL A 101 -7.02 13.97 -12.44
C VAL A 101 -6.19 14.62 -11.34
N LEU A 102 -6.15 14.03 -10.14
CA LEU A 102 -5.49 14.66 -8.98
C LEU A 102 -3.99 14.32 -8.88
N GLU A 103 -3.61 13.04 -9.10
CA GLU A 103 -2.21 12.59 -8.96
C GLU A 103 -1.38 12.96 -10.19
N GLN A 104 -1.76 12.45 -11.37
CA GLN A 104 -0.99 12.62 -12.60
C GLN A 104 -1.29 13.93 -13.35
N ARG A 105 -2.37 14.64 -12.99
CA ARG A 105 -2.84 15.87 -13.64
C ARG A 105 -2.93 15.78 -15.18
N LYS A 106 -3.20 14.56 -15.69
CA LYS A 106 -3.35 14.29 -17.13
C LYS A 106 -4.63 14.88 -17.71
N TRP A 107 -5.66 15.04 -16.88
CA TRP A 107 -6.96 15.59 -17.27
C TRP A 107 -7.39 16.60 -16.22
N HIS A 108 -8.02 17.70 -16.68
CA HIS A 108 -8.69 18.61 -15.76
C HIS A 108 -10.05 18.03 -15.33
N ALA A 109 -10.44 18.25 -14.08
CA ALA A 109 -11.71 17.75 -13.54
C ALA A 109 -12.95 18.18 -14.35
N GLY A 110 -12.90 19.37 -14.97
CA GLY A 110 -13.94 19.90 -15.83
C GLY A 110 -14.09 19.22 -17.20
N GLU A 111 -13.10 18.47 -17.66
CA GLU A 111 -13.14 17.83 -18.97
C GLU A 111 -14.21 16.73 -19.04
N ALA A 112 -14.85 16.59 -20.20
CA ALA A 112 -15.90 15.57 -20.42
C ALA A 112 -15.43 14.14 -20.11
N ARG A 113 -14.18 13.80 -20.46
CA ARG A 113 -13.58 12.48 -20.17
C ARG A 113 -13.37 12.26 -18.67
N ALA A 114 -12.97 13.30 -17.91
CA ALA A 114 -12.80 13.20 -16.46
C ALA A 114 -14.15 13.04 -15.76
N LYS A 115 -15.15 13.83 -16.14
CA LYS A 115 -16.54 13.72 -15.64
C LYS A 115 -17.13 12.34 -15.93
N LYS A 116 -16.94 11.81 -17.17
CA LYS A 116 -17.41 10.48 -17.54
C LYS A 116 -16.73 9.37 -16.72
N LEU A 117 -15.43 9.49 -16.43
CA LEU A 117 -14.72 8.55 -15.59
C LEU A 117 -15.21 8.58 -14.16
N LEU A 118 -15.40 9.79 -13.59
CA LEU A 118 -15.93 9.97 -12.24
C LEU A 118 -17.33 9.36 -12.10
N ALA A 119 -18.25 9.70 -13.00
CA ALA A 119 -19.61 9.15 -13.00
C ALA A 119 -19.61 7.61 -13.11
N ARG A 120 -18.68 7.06 -13.89
CA ARG A 120 -18.51 5.61 -13.98
C ARG A 120 -18.01 5.01 -12.67
N GLU A 121 -17.01 5.61 -12.02
CA GLU A 121 -16.47 5.09 -10.75
C GLU A 121 -17.52 5.18 -9.64
N LYS A 122 -18.24 6.31 -9.52
CA LYS A 122 -19.37 6.45 -8.59
C LYS A 122 -20.36 5.28 -8.72
N ARG A 123 -20.80 5.01 -9.95
CA ARG A 123 -21.73 3.89 -10.22
C ARG A 123 -21.13 2.53 -9.85
N LEU A 124 -19.86 2.30 -10.14
CA LEU A 124 -19.22 1.01 -9.85
C LEU A 124 -18.97 0.82 -8.35
N MET A 125 -18.52 1.87 -7.63
CA MET A 125 -18.31 1.80 -6.19
C MET A 125 -19.61 1.63 -5.39
N ALA A 126 -20.75 2.02 -5.97
CA ALA A 126 -22.07 1.83 -5.35
C ALA A 126 -22.62 0.40 -5.49
N MET A 127 -21.98 -0.51 -6.23
CA MET A 127 -22.50 -1.85 -6.49
C MET A 127 -22.14 -2.90 -5.42
N PRO A 128 -20.91 -2.99 -4.88
CA PRO A 128 -20.53 -3.95 -3.86
C PRO A 128 -21.25 -3.68 -2.53
N ASP A 129 -21.38 -4.69 -1.69
CA ASP A 129 -21.98 -4.54 -0.34
C ASP A 129 -21.06 -3.71 0.58
N LEU A 130 -19.76 -3.95 0.53
CA LEU A 130 -18.74 -3.13 1.20
C LEU A 130 -17.60 -2.78 0.25
N VAL A 131 -16.97 -1.62 0.52
CA VAL A 131 -15.74 -1.16 -0.16
C VAL A 131 -14.67 -0.91 0.88
N CYS A 132 -13.52 -1.57 0.75
CA CYS A 132 -12.41 -1.50 1.71
C CYS A 132 -11.28 -0.64 1.17
N TRP A 133 -10.92 0.44 1.89
CA TRP A 133 -9.78 1.28 1.59
C TRP A 133 -8.66 1.09 2.62
N ASP A 134 -7.44 1.41 2.22
CA ASP A 134 -6.24 1.21 3.05
C ASP A 134 -6.08 2.20 4.20
N THR A 135 -6.72 3.38 4.12
CA THR A 135 -6.67 4.42 5.16
C THR A 135 -8.02 5.11 5.34
N SER A 136 -8.21 5.76 6.50
CA SER A 136 -9.37 6.61 6.77
C SER A 136 -9.47 7.78 5.78
N CYS A 137 -8.33 8.35 5.35
CA CYS A 137 -8.28 9.42 4.35
C CYS A 137 -8.81 8.97 2.98
N HIS A 138 -8.57 7.72 2.61
CA HIS A 138 -9.17 7.16 1.39
C HIS A 138 -10.65 6.85 1.56
N VAL A 139 -11.09 6.46 2.74
CA VAL A 139 -12.53 6.33 3.07
C VAL A 139 -13.21 7.70 2.92
N ASP A 140 -12.63 8.76 3.49
CA ASP A 140 -13.15 10.12 3.37
C ASP A 140 -13.21 10.58 1.91
N PHE A 141 -12.12 10.37 1.16
CA PHE A 141 -12.09 10.63 -0.28
C PHE A 141 -13.19 9.88 -1.04
N CYS A 142 -13.41 8.61 -0.71
CA CYS A 142 -14.44 7.81 -1.39
C CYS A 142 -15.85 8.32 -1.07
N ALA A 143 -16.13 8.67 0.18
CA ALA A 143 -17.40 9.24 0.59
C ALA A 143 -17.66 10.59 -0.11
N GLU A 144 -16.65 11.47 -0.16
CA GLU A 144 -16.77 12.83 -0.70
C GLU A 144 -16.83 12.86 -2.23
N TYR A 145 -15.91 12.17 -2.91
CA TYR A 145 -15.77 12.28 -4.38
C TYR A 145 -16.47 11.17 -5.16
N LEU A 146 -16.64 9.99 -4.56
CA LEU A 146 -17.25 8.85 -5.23
C LEU A 146 -18.69 8.58 -4.77
N ASP A 147 -19.24 9.42 -3.88
CA ASP A 147 -20.62 9.37 -3.35
C ASP A 147 -20.97 7.98 -2.74
N VAL A 148 -20.02 7.29 -2.13
CA VAL A 148 -20.31 6.04 -1.44
C VAL A 148 -20.70 6.33 0.01
N PRO A 149 -21.86 5.85 0.47
CA PRO A 149 -22.27 6.04 1.86
C PRO A 149 -21.25 5.47 2.86
N ARG A 150 -20.96 6.22 3.94
CA ARG A 150 -19.91 5.84 4.92
C ARG A 150 -20.16 4.49 5.57
N GLU A 151 -21.40 4.11 5.78
CA GLU A 151 -21.80 2.81 6.32
C GLU A 151 -21.37 1.63 5.43
N ARG A 152 -21.03 1.88 4.17
CA ARG A 152 -20.51 0.86 3.22
C ARG A 152 -19.00 0.90 3.05
N LEU A 153 -18.31 1.79 3.74
CA LEU A 153 -16.87 1.98 3.65
C LEU A 153 -16.16 1.41 4.88
N ARG A 154 -15.06 0.71 4.68
CA ARG A 154 -14.23 0.18 5.77
C ARG A 154 -12.77 0.48 5.52
N VAL A 155 -12.05 0.70 6.61
CA VAL A 155 -10.58 0.74 6.58
C VAL A 155 -10.07 -0.69 6.72
N LEU A 156 -9.23 -1.10 5.78
CA LEU A 156 -8.49 -2.36 5.85
C LEU A 156 -7.05 -2.08 5.41
N LEU A 157 -6.14 -2.07 6.36
CA LEU A 157 -4.73 -1.72 6.17
C LEU A 157 -4.04 -2.61 5.14
N THR A 158 -2.99 -2.10 4.50
CA THR A 158 -2.31 -2.83 3.40
C THR A 158 -1.53 -4.04 3.91
N GLY A 159 -0.78 -3.90 4.98
CA GLY A 159 0.08 -4.95 5.54
C GLY A 159 1.32 -5.28 4.73
N THR A 160 2.13 -6.16 5.28
CA THR A 160 3.29 -6.75 4.62
C THR A 160 3.39 -8.24 4.95
N ASP A 161 4.22 -8.97 4.19
CA ASP A 161 4.50 -10.39 4.41
C ASP A 161 5.52 -10.54 5.55
N GLU A 162 5.06 -10.81 6.76
CA GLU A 162 5.91 -10.92 7.96
C GLU A 162 6.81 -12.17 7.97
N GLU A 163 6.58 -13.15 7.10
CA GLU A 163 7.50 -14.27 6.91
C GLU A 163 8.75 -13.81 6.15
N VAL A 164 8.59 -12.82 5.28
CA VAL A 164 9.66 -12.20 4.50
C VAL A 164 10.25 -11.00 5.24
N PHE A 165 9.40 -10.02 5.60
CA PHE A 165 9.84 -8.78 6.26
C PHE A 165 9.89 -8.97 7.78
N ARG A 166 11.06 -9.26 8.25
CA ARG A 166 11.39 -9.46 9.67
C ARG A 166 12.81 -8.98 9.94
N PRO A 167 13.17 -8.71 11.20
CA PRO A 167 14.52 -8.34 11.56
C PRO A 167 15.53 -9.37 11.02
N GLN A 168 16.57 -8.87 10.37
CA GLN A 168 17.70 -9.67 9.92
C GLN A 168 18.87 -9.51 10.90
N PRO A 169 19.80 -10.47 10.98
CA PRO A 169 21.04 -10.29 11.73
C PRO A 169 21.72 -8.99 11.33
N GLU A 170 22.07 -8.18 12.31
CA GLU A 170 22.79 -6.93 12.04
C GLU A 170 24.15 -7.27 11.45
N LYS A 171 24.49 -6.64 10.34
CA LYS A 171 25.90 -6.55 9.95
C LYS A 171 26.61 -5.59 10.90
N PRO A 172 27.89 -5.81 11.21
CA PRO A 172 28.69 -4.84 11.97
C PRO A 172 28.49 -3.45 11.36
N ALA A 173 28.34 -2.46 12.22
CA ALA A 173 28.22 -1.07 11.80
C ALA A 173 29.26 -0.81 10.72
N HIS A 174 28.82 -0.42 9.53
CA HIS A 174 29.74 -0.01 8.51
C HIS A 174 30.53 1.16 9.10
N GLY A 175 31.83 1.02 9.27
CA GLY A 175 32.70 2.08 9.80
C GLY A 175 32.79 3.26 8.81
N GLY A 176 31.64 3.81 8.41
CA GLY A 176 31.47 4.76 7.34
C GLY A 176 30.28 5.69 7.55
N ASP A 177 29.73 6.17 6.45
CA ASP A 177 28.62 7.13 6.43
C ASP A 177 27.33 6.57 7.01
N PHE A 178 26.49 7.45 7.59
CA PHE A 178 25.12 7.17 7.97
C PHE A 178 24.29 6.86 6.73
N ARG A 179 23.64 5.70 6.67
CA ARG A 179 23.00 5.17 5.45
C ARG A 179 21.49 5.37 5.44
N VAL A 180 21.00 6.01 4.41
CA VAL A 180 19.58 6.29 4.18
C VAL A 180 19.11 5.52 2.96
N LEU A 181 18.04 4.74 3.09
CA LEU A 181 17.48 3.95 2.00
C LEU A 181 16.17 4.53 1.48
N TYR A 182 16.09 4.76 0.17
CA TYR A 182 14.84 4.78 -0.55
C TYR A 182 14.64 3.45 -1.28
N HIS A 183 13.50 2.78 -1.11
CA HIS A 183 13.16 1.60 -1.90
C HIS A 183 11.74 1.64 -2.44
N GLY A 184 11.51 1.07 -3.62
CA GLY A 184 10.20 0.92 -4.23
C GLY A 184 10.11 1.36 -5.68
N ALA A 185 8.87 1.51 -6.18
CA ALA A 185 8.62 2.00 -7.53
C ALA A 185 8.82 3.52 -7.58
N TYR A 186 9.45 4.00 -8.67
CA TYR A 186 9.61 5.44 -8.88
C TYR A 186 8.31 6.01 -9.45
N LEU A 187 7.47 6.56 -8.55
CA LEU A 187 6.16 7.14 -8.84
C LEU A 187 6.12 8.61 -8.36
N PRO A 188 5.27 9.47 -8.94
CA PRO A 188 5.16 10.88 -8.53
C PRO A 188 4.87 11.06 -7.03
N LEU A 189 4.02 10.21 -6.46
CA LEU A 189 3.70 10.26 -5.03
C LEU A 189 4.91 10.01 -4.12
N HIS A 190 5.97 9.40 -4.62
CA HIS A 190 7.16 9.11 -3.80
C HIS A 190 8.06 10.33 -3.64
N GLY A 191 7.99 11.34 -4.52
CA GLY A 191 8.77 12.57 -4.41
C GLY A 191 10.27 12.35 -4.44
N THR A 192 10.77 11.42 -5.28
CA THR A 192 12.20 11.08 -5.34
C THR A 192 13.09 12.27 -5.68
N GLU A 193 12.56 13.29 -6.35
CA GLU A 193 13.24 14.56 -6.61
C GLU A 193 13.61 15.33 -5.35
N HIS A 194 12.78 15.26 -4.29
CA HIS A 194 13.06 15.90 -3.01
C HIS A 194 14.09 15.12 -2.21
N ILE A 195 14.12 13.79 -2.38
CA ILE A 195 15.14 12.92 -1.77
C ILE A 195 16.51 13.20 -2.39
N VAL A 196 16.59 13.37 -3.72
CA VAL A 196 17.84 13.75 -4.41
C VAL A 196 18.32 15.11 -3.93
N GLU A 197 17.43 16.07 -3.73
CA GLU A 197 17.81 17.39 -3.23
C GLU A 197 18.32 17.31 -1.78
N ALA A 198 17.67 16.52 -0.92
CA ALA A 198 18.16 16.27 0.44
C ALA A 198 19.56 15.61 0.44
N ALA A 199 19.80 14.67 -0.47
CA ALA A 199 21.12 14.06 -0.65
C ALA A 199 22.18 15.11 -1.03
N ARG A 200 21.88 15.99 -2.00
CA ARG A 200 22.78 17.08 -2.42
C ARG A 200 23.12 18.01 -1.25
N MET A 201 22.13 18.37 -0.43
CA MET A 201 22.33 19.23 0.75
C MET A 201 23.20 18.57 1.83
N THR A 202 23.42 17.27 1.76
CA THR A 202 24.20 16.49 2.74
C THR A 202 25.53 15.97 2.22
N GLU A 203 25.99 16.42 1.04
CA GLU A 203 27.33 16.10 0.54
C GLU A 203 28.41 16.52 1.55
N GLY A 204 29.38 15.65 1.79
CA GLY A 204 30.45 15.87 2.76
C GLY A 204 30.03 15.79 4.24
N LYS A 205 28.79 15.50 4.57
CA LYS A 205 28.31 15.40 5.97
C LYS A 205 28.29 13.97 6.52
N GLY A 206 28.94 13.01 5.86
CA GLY A 206 29.01 11.61 6.28
C GLY A 206 27.63 10.96 6.25
N ILE A 207 26.84 11.20 5.20
CA ILE A 207 25.54 10.59 4.93
C ILE A 207 25.56 10.05 3.50
N HIS A 208 25.16 8.80 3.33
CA HIS A 208 25.06 8.15 2.03
C HIS A 208 23.60 7.72 1.75
N TRP A 209 23.14 7.95 0.52
CA TRP A 209 21.76 7.71 0.10
C TRP A 209 21.71 6.62 -0.96
N ASP A 210 21.01 5.53 -0.65
CA ASP A 210 20.83 4.42 -1.55
C ASP A 210 19.41 4.40 -2.12
N PHE A 211 19.29 4.23 -3.44
CA PHE A 211 18.04 4.19 -4.17
C PHE A 211 17.83 2.81 -4.79
N LEU A 212 16.98 1.99 -4.17
CA LEU A 212 16.64 0.65 -4.64
C LEU A 212 15.28 0.66 -5.36
N GLY A 213 15.20 0.18 -6.59
CA GLY A 213 13.92 -0.03 -7.23
C GLY A 213 13.89 0.25 -8.73
N TRP A 214 12.65 0.36 -9.25
CA TRP A 214 12.40 0.56 -10.67
C TRP A 214 11.13 1.41 -10.88
N GLY A 215 10.91 1.88 -12.09
CA GLY A 215 9.68 2.61 -12.43
C GLY A 215 9.91 3.66 -13.50
N ALA A 216 8.80 4.24 -13.97
CA ALA A 216 8.82 5.19 -15.10
C ALA A 216 9.61 6.47 -14.82
N TYR A 217 9.77 6.83 -13.54
CA TYR A 217 10.47 8.06 -13.13
C TYR A 217 11.93 7.81 -12.72
N LYS A 218 12.45 6.56 -12.78
CA LYS A 218 13.83 6.25 -12.38
C LYS A 218 14.84 7.07 -13.19
N ALA A 219 14.79 7.03 -14.52
CA ALA A 219 15.71 7.76 -15.38
C ALA A 219 15.69 9.29 -15.11
N ALA A 220 14.51 9.86 -14.82
CA ALA A 220 14.42 11.28 -14.47
C ALA A 220 15.03 11.58 -13.09
N THR A 221 14.93 10.65 -12.15
CA THR A 221 15.57 10.77 -10.82
C THR A 221 17.08 10.67 -10.95
N GLU A 222 17.59 9.71 -11.73
CA GLU A 222 19.04 9.55 -12.02
C GLU A 222 19.62 10.80 -12.68
N ALA A 223 18.89 11.37 -13.66
CA ALA A 223 19.32 12.61 -14.31
C ALA A 223 19.42 13.80 -13.33
N LYS A 224 18.48 13.91 -12.37
CA LYS A 224 18.54 14.93 -11.31
C LYS A 224 19.67 14.71 -10.32
N ALA A 225 20.07 13.47 -10.10
CA ALA A 225 21.15 13.08 -9.20
C ALA A 225 22.55 13.26 -9.84
N ALA A 226 22.61 13.64 -11.11
CA ALA A 226 23.90 13.83 -11.80
C ALA A 226 24.78 14.82 -11.04
N GLY A 227 26.03 14.40 -10.74
CA GLY A 227 27.01 15.19 -10.01
C GLY A 227 26.85 15.17 -8.49
N VAL A 228 25.88 14.46 -7.92
CA VAL A 228 25.73 14.27 -6.46
C VAL A 228 26.56 13.07 -6.04
N SER A 229 27.56 13.30 -5.18
CA SER A 229 28.62 12.31 -4.87
C SER A 229 28.21 11.25 -3.84
N ASN A 230 27.19 11.52 -3.03
CA ASN A 230 26.74 10.67 -1.92
C ASN A 230 25.47 9.87 -2.23
N ILE A 231 25.18 9.61 -3.52
CA ILE A 231 24.05 8.78 -3.97
C ILE A 231 24.56 7.54 -4.68
N THR A 232 23.92 6.40 -4.38
CA THR A 232 24.06 5.17 -5.17
C THR A 232 22.70 4.66 -5.62
N PHE A 233 22.56 4.33 -6.91
CA PHE A 233 21.41 3.64 -7.45
C PHE A 233 21.68 2.13 -7.47
N LEU A 234 20.99 1.41 -6.60
CA LEU A 234 21.16 -0.04 -6.48
C LEU A 234 20.37 -0.77 -7.58
N ASP A 235 20.91 -1.89 -8.01
CA ASP A 235 20.18 -2.80 -8.89
C ASP A 235 18.99 -3.44 -8.19
N LYS A 236 17.97 -3.81 -8.98
CA LYS A 236 16.79 -4.51 -8.46
C LYS A 236 17.20 -5.84 -7.84
N VAL A 237 16.79 -6.07 -6.59
CA VAL A 237 16.97 -7.35 -5.90
C VAL A 237 15.66 -8.17 -5.92
N PRO A 238 15.72 -9.50 -5.75
CA PRO A 238 14.55 -10.32 -5.50
C PRO A 238 13.79 -9.84 -4.27
N TYR A 239 12.47 -10.01 -4.27
CA TYR A 239 11.60 -9.56 -3.16
C TYR A 239 12.04 -10.07 -1.79
N VAL A 240 12.48 -11.32 -1.72
CA VAL A 240 12.96 -11.96 -0.49
C VAL A 240 14.29 -11.39 0.04
N GLU A 241 15.04 -10.65 -0.79
CA GLU A 241 16.28 -9.98 -0.42
C GLU A 241 16.07 -8.53 0.05
N VAL A 242 14.90 -7.96 -0.21
CA VAL A 242 14.61 -6.56 0.20
C VAL A 242 14.79 -6.34 1.71
N PRO A 243 14.34 -7.25 2.60
CA PRO A 243 14.57 -7.10 4.06
C PRO A 243 16.03 -6.99 4.45
N ARG A 244 16.91 -7.73 3.76
CA ARG A 244 18.37 -7.63 3.99
C ARG A 244 18.86 -6.22 3.66
N VAL A 245 18.46 -5.68 2.50
CA VAL A 245 18.84 -4.32 2.12
C VAL A 245 18.28 -3.30 3.11
N ILE A 246 17.02 -3.43 3.55
CA ILE A 246 16.42 -2.57 4.58
C ILE A 246 17.28 -2.62 5.86
N CYS A 247 17.66 -3.81 6.32
CA CYS A 247 18.43 -3.99 7.56
C CYS A 247 19.91 -3.56 7.46
N GLU A 248 20.44 -3.34 6.26
CA GLU A 248 21.76 -2.79 6.00
C GLU A 248 21.80 -1.25 6.06
N HIS A 249 20.65 -0.59 6.28
CA HIS A 249 20.52 0.85 6.35
C HIS A 249 20.05 1.31 7.73
N ASP A 250 20.43 2.54 8.08
CA ASP A 250 20.12 3.13 9.36
C ASP A 250 18.66 3.65 9.38
N VAL A 251 18.25 4.34 8.34
CA VAL A 251 16.90 4.93 8.19
C VAL A 251 16.32 4.61 6.81
N VAL A 252 15.01 4.39 6.73
CA VAL A 252 14.31 4.13 5.49
C VAL A 252 13.31 5.26 5.18
N LEU A 253 13.25 5.64 3.92
CA LEU A 253 12.41 6.75 3.45
C LEU A 253 11.05 6.26 2.95
N GLY A 254 10.01 6.98 3.31
CA GLY A 254 8.65 6.73 2.88
C GLY A 254 8.25 7.46 1.61
N VAL A 255 7.25 8.33 1.72
CA VAL A 255 6.60 9.08 0.65
C VAL A 255 6.79 10.57 0.91
N PHE A 256 7.08 11.38 -0.12
CA PHE A 256 7.35 12.82 -0.02
C PHE A 256 6.78 13.64 -1.18
N GLY A 257 5.86 13.05 -1.96
CA GLY A 257 5.30 13.73 -3.12
C GLY A 257 4.27 14.78 -2.73
N THR A 258 4.17 15.86 -3.50
CA THR A 258 3.23 16.97 -3.28
C THR A 258 1.83 16.71 -3.84
N THR A 259 1.49 15.46 -4.13
CA THR A 259 0.17 15.12 -4.67
C THR A 259 -0.83 14.88 -3.54
N ALA A 260 -2.09 15.24 -3.74
CA ALA A 260 -3.15 14.98 -2.76
C ALA A 260 -3.28 13.49 -2.38
N LYS A 261 -2.76 12.57 -3.18
CA LYS A 261 -2.73 11.15 -2.87
C LYS A 261 -1.61 10.80 -1.89
N ALA A 262 -0.48 11.47 -1.97
CA ALA A 262 0.65 11.21 -1.09
C ALA A 262 0.25 11.39 0.39
N SER A 263 -0.50 12.44 0.70
CA SER A 263 -1.02 12.72 2.06
C SER A 263 -2.18 11.82 2.51
N ARG A 264 -2.59 10.83 1.71
CA ARG A 264 -3.69 9.90 2.05
C ARG A 264 -3.25 8.46 2.24
N VAL A 265 -1.98 8.13 2.00
CA VAL A 265 -1.49 6.75 2.02
C VAL A 265 -0.46 6.51 3.12
N ILE A 266 -0.49 5.31 3.69
CA ILE A 266 0.66 4.73 4.37
C ILE A 266 1.36 3.84 3.34
N GLY A 267 2.52 4.25 2.84
CA GLY A 267 3.25 3.51 1.82
C GLY A 267 3.62 2.09 2.27
N ASN A 268 3.56 1.10 1.38
CA ASN A 268 3.92 -0.29 1.71
C ASN A 268 5.30 -0.39 2.36
N LYS A 269 6.25 0.43 1.92
CA LYS A 269 7.61 0.48 2.48
C LYS A 269 7.65 0.82 3.97
N VAL A 270 6.64 1.52 4.51
CA VAL A 270 6.54 1.80 5.95
C VAL A 270 6.24 0.52 6.72
N TYR A 271 5.30 -0.29 6.23
CA TYR A 271 5.03 -1.61 6.82
C TYR A 271 6.28 -2.49 6.76
N GLU A 272 6.99 -2.49 5.63
CA GLU A 272 8.17 -3.31 5.38
C GLU A 272 9.34 -2.92 6.28
N CYS A 273 9.65 -1.62 6.39
CA CYS A 273 10.78 -1.17 7.21
C CYS A 273 10.49 -1.30 8.72
N MET A 274 9.28 -1.00 9.17
CA MET A 274 8.94 -1.14 10.59
C MET A 274 8.86 -2.61 11.03
N ALA A 275 8.39 -3.51 10.16
CA ALA A 275 8.49 -4.95 10.38
C ALA A 275 9.95 -5.41 10.54
N CYS A 276 10.87 -4.78 9.81
CA CYS A 276 12.33 -4.98 9.90
C CYS A 276 13.00 -4.19 11.03
N ARG A 277 12.24 -3.55 11.96
CA ARG A 277 12.78 -2.73 13.05
C ARG A 277 13.61 -1.53 12.56
N ARG A 278 13.25 -0.90 11.44
CA ARG A 278 13.98 0.28 10.96
C ARG A 278 13.15 1.54 11.11
N PRO A 279 13.75 2.62 11.67
CA PRO A 279 13.09 3.92 11.74
C PRO A 279 12.86 4.46 10.34
N THR A 280 11.85 5.32 10.22
CA THR A 280 11.42 5.83 8.92
C THR A 280 11.14 7.33 8.97
N ILE A 281 11.36 8.00 7.84
CA ILE A 281 10.99 9.39 7.62
C ILE A 281 9.91 9.39 6.54
N ASN A 282 8.80 10.07 6.80
CA ASN A 282 7.65 10.10 5.90
C ASN A 282 7.03 11.50 5.83
N GLU A 283 6.30 11.76 4.76
CA GLU A 283 5.32 12.84 4.76
C GLU A 283 4.21 12.53 5.78
N PHE A 284 3.72 13.58 6.45
CA PHE A 284 2.59 13.43 7.35
C PHE A 284 1.32 13.03 6.60
N CYS A 285 0.64 12.01 7.10
CA CYS A 285 -0.64 11.55 6.60
C CYS A 285 -1.57 11.28 7.79
N THR A 286 -2.77 11.88 7.77
CA THR A 286 -3.78 11.65 8.81
C THR A 286 -4.37 10.22 8.80
N GLY A 287 -3.99 9.39 7.82
CA GLY A 287 -4.32 7.97 7.77
C GLY A 287 -3.50 7.10 8.73
N TYR A 288 -2.42 7.64 9.32
CA TYR A 288 -1.70 6.94 10.39
C TYR A 288 -2.53 6.88 11.67
N PRO A 289 -2.37 5.83 12.50
CA PRO A 289 -2.87 5.82 13.86
C PRO A 289 -2.37 7.06 14.64
N PRO A 290 -3.18 7.65 15.54
CA PRO A 290 -2.77 8.83 16.30
C PRO A 290 -1.45 8.65 17.07
N GLU A 291 -1.17 7.42 17.51
CA GLU A 291 0.03 7.03 18.24
C GLU A 291 1.31 7.18 17.39
N ALA A 292 1.19 7.28 16.07
CA ALA A 292 2.34 7.53 15.20
C ALA A 292 3.04 8.86 15.50
N ALA A 293 2.31 9.85 16.00
CA ALA A 293 2.88 11.15 16.39
C ALA A 293 3.85 11.06 17.57
N SER A 294 3.71 10.04 18.42
CA SER A 294 4.58 9.79 19.58
C SER A 294 5.59 8.65 19.35
N CYS A 295 5.59 8.04 18.16
CA CYS A 295 6.51 6.95 17.83
C CYS A 295 7.89 7.52 17.48
N GLU A 296 8.89 7.29 18.30
CA GLU A 296 10.27 7.79 18.07
C GLU A 296 10.90 7.24 16.78
N ALA A 297 10.40 6.10 16.28
CA ALA A 297 10.86 5.50 15.02
C ALA A 297 10.21 6.10 13.78
N ILE A 298 9.30 7.06 13.91
CA ILE A 298 8.67 7.74 12.77
C ILE A 298 8.93 9.24 12.90
N LYS A 299 9.56 9.83 11.88
CA LYS A 299 9.63 11.28 11.75
C LYS A 299 8.76 11.73 10.59
N PHE A 300 7.88 12.69 10.85
CA PHE A 300 7.04 13.29 9.84
C PHE A 300 7.61 14.62 9.37
N VAL A 301 7.63 14.80 8.06
CA VAL A 301 8.10 16.03 7.40
C VAL A 301 7.01 16.62 6.50
N PRO A 302 7.03 17.93 6.22
CA PRO A 302 6.14 18.53 5.23
C PRO A 302 6.32 17.94 3.83
N PRO A 303 5.25 17.90 3.00
CA PRO A 303 5.33 17.42 1.62
C PRO A 303 6.34 18.23 0.80
N GLY A 304 7.22 17.55 0.07
CA GLY A 304 8.16 18.18 -0.85
C GLY A 304 9.27 19.00 -0.20
N ASP A 305 9.44 18.93 1.11
CA ASP A 305 10.44 19.71 1.86
C ASP A 305 11.74 18.92 2.04
N ALA A 306 12.71 19.15 1.15
CA ALA A 306 14.01 18.50 1.20
C ALA A 306 14.81 18.91 2.46
N ALA A 307 14.68 20.14 2.94
CA ALA A 307 15.38 20.61 4.14
C ALA A 307 14.87 19.88 5.38
N ALA A 308 13.55 19.72 5.51
CA ALA A 308 12.97 18.95 6.61
C ALA A 308 13.38 17.46 6.57
N ILE A 309 13.56 16.87 5.37
CA ILE A 309 14.12 15.51 5.24
C ILE A 309 15.55 15.49 5.79
N VAL A 310 16.38 16.48 5.44
CA VAL A 310 17.76 16.60 5.95
C VAL A 310 17.77 16.71 7.47
N ASP A 311 16.95 17.60 8.04
CA ASP A 311 16.87 17.81 9.48
C ASP A 311 16.50 16.51 10.21
N ALA A 312 15.53 15.78 9.70
CA ALA A 312 15.11 14.48 10.27
C ALA A 312 16.22 13.42 10.19
N VAL A 313 16.97 13.35 9.07
CA VAL A 313 18.13 12.45 8.93
C VAL A 313 19.26 12.84 9.88
N MET A 314 19.58 14.13 9.98
CA MET A 314 20.62 14.64 10.85
C MET A 314 20.29 14.42 12.33
N GLU A 315 19.02 14.51 12.72
CA GLU A 315 18.57 14.20 14.07
C GLU A 315 18.81 12.73 14.40
N TYR A 316 18.36 11.78 13.53
CA TYR A 316 18.64 10.36 13.72
C TYR A 316 20.15 10.09 13.79
N LYS A 317 20.94 10.69 12.88
CA LYS A 317 22.40 10.52 12.87
C LYS A 317 23.04 11.01 14.17
N ARG A 318 22.66 12.19 14.65
CA ARG A 318 23.20 12.77 15.90
C ARG A 318 22.92 11.87 17.11
N ASP A 319 21.69 11.33 17.16
CA ASP A 319 21.21 10.58 18.32
C ASP A 319 21.33 9.05 18.09
N TRP A 320 22.18 8.62 17.14
CA TRP A 320 22.29 7.20 16.71
C TRP A 320 22.80 6.24 17.77
N SER A 321 23.39 6.76 18.84
CA SER A 321 23.69 5.96 20.05
C SER A 321 22.44 5.33 20.67
N ARG A 322 21.25 5.90 20.42
CA ARG A 322 19.94 5.41 20.85
C ARG A 322 19.25 4.49 19.82
N ARG A 323 19.97 3.99 18.83
CA ARG A 323 19.35 3.20 17.72
C ARG A 323 18.51 2.02 18.19
N GLU A 324 18.91 1.35 19.30
CA GLU A 324 18.14 0.22 19.83
C GLU A 324 16.74 0.65 20.35
N GLU A 325 16.62 1.86 20.86
CA GLU A 325 15.35 2.44 21.26
C GLU A 325 14.47 2.71 20.02
N TYR A 326 15.06 3.26 18.94
CA TYR A 326 14.34 3.43 17.65
C TYR A 326 13.91 2.09 17.06
N PHE A 327 14.75 1.08 17.11
CA PHE A 327 14.44 -0.26 16.61
C PHE A 327 13.32 -0.93 17.42
N ALA A 328 13.37 -0.78 18.75
CA ALA A 328 12.31 -1.25 19.63
C ALA A 328 10.99 -0.51 19.41
N SER A 329 11.05 0.82 19.28
CA SER A 329 9.88 1.67 18.99
C SER A 329 9.25 1.34 17.63
N ALA A 330 10.05 1.09 16.57
CA ALA A 330 9.57 0.66 15.26
C ALA A 330 8.80 -0.65 15.35
N ARG A 331 9.36 -1.64 16.02
CA ARG A 331 8.74 -2.96 16.17
C ARG A 331 7.47 -2.91 17.01
N ASP A 332 7.49 -2.22 18.13
CA ASP A 332 6.35 -2.06 19.02
C ASP A 332 5.17 -1.36 18.32
N PHE A 333 5.44 -0.27 17.58
CA PHE A 333 4.42 0.40 16.79
C PHE A 333 3.86 -0.52 15.67
N PHE A 334 4.74 -1.24 14.97
CA PHE A 334 4.32 -2.20 13.95
C PHE A 334 3.40 -3.27 14.54
N ASP A 335 3.80 -3.91 15.62
CA ASP A 335 3.04 -5.01 16.24
C ASP A 335 1.66 -4.56 16.71
N ARG A 336 1.55 -3.35 17.27
CA ARG A 336 0.29 -2.82 17.77
C ARG A 336 -0.64 -2.28 16.70
N HIS A 337 -0.12 -1.70 15.62
CA HIS A 337 -0.92 -0.90 14.71
C HIS A 337 -0.90 -1.36 13.24
N LEU A 338 0.15 -2.03 12.77
CA LEU A 338 0.36 -2.32 11.36
C LEU A 338 0.52 -3.81 11.02
N SER A 339 0.60 -4.68 12.04
CA SER A 339 0.92 -6.09 11.87
C SER A 339 -0.21 -6.89 11.20
N MET A 340 0.15 -8.05 10.68
CA MET A 340 -0.81 -9.03 10.14
C MET A 340 -1.88 -9.42 11.18
N ALA A 341 -1.56 -9.44 12.47
CA ALA A 341 -2.53 -9.72 13.53
C ALA A 341 -3.59 -8.61 13.67
N VAL A 342 -3.20 -7.35 13.47
CA VAL A 342 -4.15 -6.21 13.44
C VAL A 342 -5.06 -6.33 12.23
N ILE A 343 -4.49 -6.58 11.05
CA ILE A 343 -5.23 -6.66 9.79
C ILE A 343 -6.15 -7.89 9.77
N GLU A 344 -5.74 -8.99 10.38
CA GLU A 344 -6.57 -10.20 10.55
C GLU A 344 -7.85 -9.89 11.32
N ARG A 345 -7.75 -9.15 12.43
CA ARG A 345 -8.93 -8.71 13.20
C ARG A 345 -9.83 -7.80 12.37
N GLN A 346 -9.24 -6.79 11.70
CA GLN A 346 -10.01 -5.90 10.80
C GLN A 346 -10.74 -6.69 9.71
N LEU A 347 -10.06 -7.64 9.06
CA LEU A 347 -10.65 -8.47 8.03
C LEU A 347 -11.78 -9.36 8.57
N ALA A 348 -11.56 -9.99 9.73
CA ALA A 348 -12.57 -10.84 10.38
C ALA A 348 -13.84 -10.04 10.73
N ASP A 349 -13.68 -8.84 11.28
CA ASP A 349 -14.79 -7.94 11.62
C ASP A 349 -15.57 -7.54 10.35
N ILE A 350 -14.87 -7.05 9.33
CA ILE A 350 -15.47 -6.64 8.05
C ILE A 350 -16.25 -7.78 7.38
N VAL A 351 -15.66 -8.97 7.35
CA VAL A 351 -16.30 -10.12 6.72
C VAL A 351 -17.54 -10.57 7.52
N SER A 352 -17.48 -10.49 8.85
CA SER A 352 -18.61 -10.87 9.72
C SER A 352 -19.84 -9.99 9.54
N GLU A 353 -19.69 -8.76 9.05
CA GLU A 353 -20.80 -7.83 8.80
C GLU A 353 -21.69 -8.29 7.61
N VAL A 354 -21.07 -8.91 6.60
CA VAL A 354 -21.80 -9.28 5.36
C VAL A 354 -22.08 -10.76 5.24
N VAL A 355 -21.25 -11.60 5.86
CA VAL A 355 -21.43 -13.06 5.83
C VAL A 355 -22.14 -13.50 7.12
N LYS A 356 -23.44 -13.69 7.03
CA LYS A 356 -24.26 -14.18 8.16
C LYS A 356 -23.73 -15.53 8.67
N LYS A 357 -23.79 -15.69 9.98
CA LYS A 357 -23.41 -16.94 10.66
C LYS A 357 -24.29 -18.11 10.24
#